data_4334822899ef085d343cdf17fefd810c
#
_entry.id   4334822899ef085d343cdf17fefd810c
#
_cell.length_a   1.000
_cell.length_b   1.000
_cell.length_c   1.000
_cell.angle_alpha   90.00
_cell.angle_beta   90.00
_cell.angle_gamma   90.00
#
_symmetry.space_group_name_H-M   'P 1'
#
loop_
_entity.id
_entity.type
_entity.pdbx_description
1 polymer ?
#
loop_
_entity_poly.entity_id
_entity_poly.type
_entity_poly.pdbx_seq_one_letter_code
_entity_poly.pdbx_strand_id
1 'polypeptide(L)'
;MVNLDLDQFQEQTVLLKKEFRDKHPKFENRFKWLEEKLTEQIEVIEEQNSLGKSTIPELDFHHFENGNVDEGVIKQIKKSGSVVIRNVFPRERAEAWFQSLEDYVQENDYFSKQKEGLDRYFSDLKSDRPQIYGIYWSKAQIEARQDEAMAKTRSFLNRLWDFESNGQKYFHPDRECTYADRIRMREPGDQSLGLSPHMDAGSVERWLDPAYERTYSKIFETEWEKYNPYSGAFRYEAEGIDSPAVCRAFRTWQGWTALSSQGPGDGTLQLIPCIDTIAYILMRPMLEDVPDEVLCGAEPGRAQAVTAEWHSLLLRGLVSIPRVEPGDTVWWHSDVVHGVEDIHQGSQMSSVIY
;
A
#
# COMPACT_ATOMS: atom_id res chain seq x y z
N MET A 1 14.79 -15.05 -15.96
CA MET A 1 14.65 -13.68 -15.46
C MET A 1 14.75 -12.77 -16.66
N VAL A 2 13.69 -12.09 -17.03
CA VAL A 2 13.69 -11.16 -18.16
C VAL A 2 14.11 -9.80 -17.60
N ASN A 3 15.32 -9.39 -17.94
CA ASN A 3 15.77 -8.02 -17.67
C ASN A 3 15.17 -7.18 -18.80
N LEU A 4 14.01 -6.53 -18.54
CA LEU A 4 13.36 -5.68 -19.53
C LEU A 4 14.08 -4.33 -19.54
N ASP A 5 14.77 -4.04 -20.64
CA ASP A 5 15.12 -2.65 -20.94
C ASP A 5 13.86 -1.87 -21.40
N LEU A 6 13.98 -0.56 -21.49
CA LEU A 6 12.82 0.31 -21.78
C LEU A 6 12.24 0.05 -23.19
N ASP A 7 13.10 -0.23 -24.19
CA ASP A 7 12.64 -0.46 -25.56
C ASP A 7 11.88 -1.79 -25.65
N GLN A 8 12.39 -2.86 -25.03
CA GLN A 8 11.70 -4.15 -24.95
C GLN A 8 10.37 -4.04 -24.20
N PHE A 9 10.31 -3.23 -23.15
CA PHE A 9 9.07 -2.98 -22.41
C PHE A 9 8.02 -2.30 -23.30
N GLN A 10 8.40 -1.29 -24.08
CA GLN A 10 7.47 -0.59 -24.98
C GLN A 10 6.94 -1.53 -26.07
N GLU A 11 7.79 -2.32 -26.72
CA GLU A 11 7.36 -3.33 -27.70
C GLU A 11 6.39 -4.35 -27.10
N GLN A 12 6.69 -4.87 -25.91
CA GLN A 12 5.79 -5.81 -25.22
C GLN A 12 4.45 -5.18 -24.84
N THR A 13 4.45 -3.91 -24.44
CA THR A 13 3.23 -3.17 -24.12
C THR A 13 2.32 -3.01 -25.34
N VAL A 14 2.86 -2.66 -26.50
CA VAL A 14 2.12 -2.58 -27.77
C VAL A 14 1.49 -3.93 -28.11
N LEU A 15 2.25 -5.02 -28.02
CA LEU A 15 1.73 -6.37 -28.28
C LEU A 15 0.62 -6.77 -27.30
N LEU A 16 0.84 -6.54 -26.02
CA LEU A 16 -0.12 -6.79 -24.95
C LEU A 16 -1.44 -6.07 -25.21
N LYS A 17 -1.41 -4.78 -25.51
CA LYS A 17 -2.62 -3.99 -25.77
C LYS A 17 -3.36 -4.45 -27.01
N LYS A 18 -2.64 -4.79 -28.07
CA LYS A 18 -3.24 -5.34 -29.29
C LYS A 18 -3.95 -6.65 -29.01
N GLU A 19 -3.29 -7.61 -28.35
CA GLU A 19 -3.91 -8.89 -27.99
C GLU A 19 -5.13 -8.71 -27.06
N PHE A 20 -5.02 -7.77 -26.14
CA PHE A 20 -6.10 -7.44 -25.22
C PHE A 20 -7.33 -6.91 -25.94
N ARG A 21 -7.18 -5.93 -26.84
CA ARG A 21 -8.28 -5.36 -27.62
C ARG A 21 -8.95 -6.39 -28.52
N ASP A 22 -8.15 -7.27 -29.14
CA ASP A 22 -8.66 -8.37 -29.96
C ASP A 22 -9.52 -9.37 -29.13
N LYS A 23 -9.11 -9.67 -27.90
CA LYS A 23 -9.85 -10.56 -26.97
C LYS A 23 -11.09 -9.90 -26.37
N HIS A 24 -11.12 -8.58 -26.24
CA HIS A 24 -12.13 -7.83 -25.50
C HIS A 24 -12.79 -6.69 -26.28
N PRO A 25 -13.51 -6.95 -27.38
CA PRO A 25 -14.00 -5.91 -28.31
C PRO A 25 -15.04 -4.92 -27.74
N LYS A 26 -15.57 -5.18 -26.53
CA LYS A 26 -16.54 -4.30 -25.84
C LYS A 26 -15.99 -3.71 -24.55
N PHE A 27 -14.69 -3.62 -24.47
CA PHE A 27 -13.99 -3.24 -23.26
C PHE A 27 -14.34 -1.84 -22.75
N GLU A 28 -14.45 -0.86 -23.66
CA GLU A 28 -14.77 0.52 -23.31
C GLU A 28 -16.09 0.68 -22.55
N ASN A 29 -17.13 -0.07 -22.94
CA ASN A 29 -18.42 -0.02 -22.24
C ASN A 29 -18.30 -0.53 -20.80
N ARG A 30 -17.44 -1.53 -20.57
CA ARG A 30 -17.18 -2.07 -19.22
C ARG A 30 -16.38 -1.09 -18.39
N PHE A 31 -15.38 -0.44 -18.98
CA PHE A 31 -14.61 0.59 -18.31
C PHE A 31 -15.49 1.77 -17.91
N LYS A 32 -16.36 2.25 -18.83
CA LYS A 32 -17.30 3.32 -18.53
C LYS A 32 -18.21 3.00 -17.36
N TRP A 33 -18.73 1.78 -17.30
CA TRP A 33 -19.55 1.35 -16.18
C TRP A 33 -18.76 1.27 -14.87
N LEU A 34 -17.50 0.75 -14.89
CA LEU A 34 -16.60 0.80 -13.74
C LEU A 34 -16.35 2.24 -13.29
N GLU A 35 -16.07 3.13 -14.23
CA GLU A 35 -15.80 4.54 -13.95
C GLU A 35 -17.02 5.22 -13.29
N GLU A 36 -18.23 4.97 -13.77
CA GLU A 36 -19.47 5.45 -13.14
C GLU A 36 -19.58 4.95 -11.69
N LYS A 37 -19.35 3.68 -11.45
CA LYS A 37 -19.39 3.09 -10.10
C LYS A 37 -18.31 3.61 -9.16
N LEU A 38 -17.11 3.78 -9.65
CA LEU A 38 -16.03 4.37 -8.87
C LEU A 38 -16.28 5.84 -8.58
N THR A 39 -16.86 6.58 -9.53
CA THR A 39 -17.25 7.98 -9.29
C THR A 39 -18.19 8.08 -8.09
N GLU A 40 -19.25 7.25 -8.04
CA GLU A 40 -20.16 7.21 -6.89
C GLU A 40 -19.42 6.93 -5.55
N GLN A 41 -18.45 6.01 -5.56
CA GLN A 41 -17.70 5.66 -4.36
C GLN A 41 -16.72 6.77 -3.94
N ILE A 42 -16.03 7.37 -4.90
CA ILE A 42 -15.08 8.46 -4.66
C ILE A 42 -15.80 9.71 -4.16
N GLU A 43 -16.97 10.03 -4.69
CA GLU A 43 -17.79 11.16 -4.22
C GLU A 43 -18.20 11.00 -2.76
N VAL A 44 -18.54 9.79 -2.34
CA VAL A 44 -18.82 9.49 -0.91
C VAL A 44 -17.57 9.73 -0.03
N ILE A 45 -16.39 9.29 -0.48
CA ILE A 45 -15.13 9.51 0.25
C ILE A 45 -14.83 11.01 0.37
N GLU A 46 -14.96 11.74 -0.73
CA GLU A 46 -14.71 13.17 -0.82
C GLU A 46 -15.68 13.95 0.09
N GLU A 47 -16.97 13.60 0.05
CA GLU A 47 -17.99 14.21 0.91
C GLU A 47 -17.69 13.97 2.40
N GLN A 48 -17.44 12.72 2.80
CA GLN A 48 -17.14 12.40 4.20
C GLN A 48 -15.87 13.13 4.67
N ASN A 49 -14.83 13.15 3.85
CA ASN A 49 -13.60 13.86 4.17
C ASN A 49 -13.85 15.38 4.34
N SER A 50 -14.68 15.99 3.49
CA SER A 50 -15.05 17.41 3.60
C SER A 50 -15.80 17.74 4.90
N LEU A 51 -16.50 16.75 5.47
CA LEU A 51 -17.17 16.83 6.76
C LEU A 51 -16.25 16.51 7.96
N GLY A 52 -14.96 16.30 7.72
CA GLY A 52 -13.98 15.90 8.74
C GLY A 52 -14.18 14.49 9.27
N LYS A 53 -14.87 13.62 8.51
CA LYS A 53 -15.09 12.22 8.86
C LYS A 53 -14.17 11.31 8.07
N SER A 54 -13.57 10.32 8.76
CA SER A 54 -12.77 9.31 8.08
C SER A 54 -13.68 8.23 7.46
N THR A 55 -13.32 7.81 6.24
CA THR A 55 -13.87 6.63 5.57
C THR A 55 -12.98 5.40 5.75
N ILE A 56 -11.82 5.55 6.38
CA ILE A 56 -10.95 4.45 6.77
C ILE A 56 -11.51 3.83 8.05
N PRO A 57 -11.87 2.54 8.05
CA PRO A 57 -12.45 1.89 9.22
C PRO A 57 -11.45 1.79 10.38
N GLU A 58 -11.98 1.85 11.58
CA GLU A 58 -11.22 1.74 12.81
C GLU A 58 -11.71 0.53 13.61
N LEU A 59 -10.80 -0.19 14.23
CA LEU A 59 -11.09 -1.37 15.05
C LEU A 59 -10.19 -1.37 16.29
N ASP A 60 -10.76 -1.58 17.46
CA ASP A 60 -9.98 -1.74 18.68
C ASP A 60 -9.41 -3.17 18.77
N PHE A 61 -8.13 -3.29 19.15
CA PHE A 61 -7.44 -4.57 19.31
C PHE A 61 -8.20 -5.57 20.19
N HIS A 62 -8.78 -5.11 21.30
CA HIS A 62 -9.49 -5.95 22.22
C HIS A 62 -10.76 -6.57 21.64
N HIS A 63 -11.38 -5.97 20.62
CA HIS A 63 -12.57 -6.53 19.99
C HIS A 63 -12.26 -7.86 19.28
N PHE A 64 -11.21 -7.92 18.49
CA PHE A 64 -10.87 -9.17 17.79
C PHE A 64 -10.09 -10.16 18.65
N GLU A 65 -9.33 -9.69 19.64
CA GLU A 65 -8.69 -10.58 20.62
C GLU A 65 -9.75 -11.41 21.38
N ASN A 66 -10.90 -10.82 21.66
CA ASN A 66 -12.02 -11.49 22.30
C ASN A 66 -13.02 -12.14 21.33
N GLY A 67 -12.75 -12.13 20.02
CA GLY A 67 -13.61 -12.70 18.99
C GLY A 67 -14.92 -11.92 18.74
N ASN A 68 -14.99 -10.64 19.11
CA ASN A 68 -16.19 -9.80 19.07
C ASN A 68 -16.15 -8.76 17.96
N VAL A 69 -15.77 -9.16 16.73
CA VAL A 69 -15.77 -8.23 15.61
C VAL A 69 -17.08 -8.29 14.85
N ASP A 70 -17.71 -7.14 14.68
CA ASP A 70 -18.93 -7.00 13.88
C ASP A 70 -18.67 -7.29 12.39
N GLU A 71 -19.54 -8.08 11.78
CA GLU A 71 -19.42 -8.42 10.35
C GLU A 71 -19.48 -7.20 9.43
N GLY A 72 -20.21 -6.15 9.84
CA GLY A 72 -20.28 -4.89 9.11
C GLY A 72 -18.90 -4.19 9.06
N VAL A 73 -18.17 -4.21 10.17
CA VAL A 73 -16.80 -3.68 10.23
C VAL A 73 -15.86 -4.49 9.32
N ILE A 74 -15.96 -5.82 9.34
CA ILE A 74 -15.18 -6.68 8.42
C ILE A 74 -15.47 -6.33 6.96
N LYS A 75 -16.74 -6.16 6.59
CA LYS A 75 -17.13 -5.75 5.23
C LYS A 75 -16.56 -4.38 4.87
N GLN A 76 -16.57 -3.42 5.80
CA GLN A 76 -15.99 -2.10 5.58
C GLN A 76 -14.46 -2.18 5.38
N ILE A 77 -13.74 -2.96 6.20
CA ILE A 77 -12.30 -3.20 6.04
C ILE A 77 -12.01 -3.79 4.65
N LYS A 78 -12.76 -4.81 4.25
CA LYS A 78 -12.58 -5.44 2.93
C LYS A 78 -12.90 -4.49 1.77
N LYS A 79 -13.92 -3.65 1.91
CA LYS A 79 -14.29 -2.65 0.89
C LYS A 79 -13.27 -1.51 0.80
N SER A 80 -12.81 -1.02 1.94
CA SER A 80 -11.77 0.01 2.02
C SER A 80 -10.40 -0.50 1.56
N GLY A 81 -10.10 -1.76 1.85
CA GLY A 81 -8.75 -2.31 1.70
C GLY A 81 -7.77 -1.77 2.74
N SER A 82 -8.25 -1.10 3.78
CA SER A 82 -7.42 -0.50 4.83
C SER A 82 -8.13 -0.48 6.18
N VAL A 83 -7.35 -0.37 7.25
CA VAL A 83 -7.88 -0.28 8.62
C VAL A 83 -6.86 0.37 9.56
N VAL A 84 -7.36 1.14 10.52
CA VAL A 84 -6.60 1.54 11.71
C VAL A 84 -6.98 0.60 12.85
N ILE A 85 -6.00 -0.06 13.45
CA ILE A 85 -6.21 -0.89 14.64
C ILE A 85 -5.69 -0.12 15.84
N ARG A 86 -6.62 0.18 16.74
CA ARG A 86 -6.37 0.97 17.95
C ARG A 86 -5.84 0.09 19.08
N ASN A 87 -4.99 0.68 19.92
CA ASN A 87 -4.55 0.08 21.18
C ASN A 87 -3.83 -1.28 21.03
N VAL A 88 -3.09 -1.50 19.93
CA VAL A 88 -2.29 -2.74 19.76
C VAL A 88 -1.20 -2.80 20.80
N PHE A 89 -0.57 -1.66 21.09
CA PHE A 89 0.44 -1.53 22.14
C PHE A 89 0.04 -0.48 23.17
N PRO A 90 0.45 -0.64 24.44
CA PRO A 90 0.35 0.43 25.42
C PRO A 90 1.09 1.68 24.95
N ARG A 91 0.48 2.84 25.13
CA ARG A 91 1.04 4.13 24.71
C ARG A 91 2.47 4.36 25.22
N GLU A 92 2.67 4.11 26.51
CA GLU A 92 3.96 4.33 27.17
C GLU A 92 5.06 3.46 26.56
N ARG A 93 4.69 2.28 26.06
CA ARG A 93 5.64 1.38 25.40
C ARG A 93 6.05 1.92 24.04
N ALA A 94 5.11 2.41 23.25
CA ALA A 94 5.39 2.98 21.95
C ALA A 94 6.21 4.28 22.07
N GLU A 95 5.92 5.12 23.06
CA GLU A 95 6.70 6.32 23.37
C GLU A 95 8.12 5.97 23.82
N ALA A 96 8.29 4.90 24.61
CA ALA A 96 9.63 4.42 24.99
C ALA A 96 10.42 3.88 23.79
N TRP A 97 9.78 3.22 22.83
CA TRP A 97 10.41 2.83 21.58
C TRP A 97 10.84 4.05 20.75
N PHE A 98 10.00 5.08 20.68
CA PHE A 98 10.34 6.32 20.01
C PHE A 98 11.62 6.94 20.61
N GLN A 99 11.64 7.13 21.93
CA GLN A 99 12.81 7.65 22.61
C GLN A 99 14.08 6.81 22.37
N SER A 100 13.95 5.49 22.43
CA SER A 100 15.06 4.57 22.14
C SER A 100 15.61 4.71 20.72
N LEU A 101 14.75 5.05 19.74
CA LEU A 101 15.18 5.28 18.36
C LEU A 101 15.87 6.65 18.20
N GLU A 102 15.38 7.68 18.87
CA GLU A 102 16.05 8.99 18.90
C GLU A 102 17.45 8.88 19.53
N ASP A 103 17.55 8.21 20.68
CA ASP A 103 18.83 7.95 21.36
C ASP A 103 19.77 7.18 20.44
N TYR A 104 19.28 6.13 19.76
CA TYR A 104 20.09 5.33 18.83
C TYR A 104 20.62 6.17 17.67
N VAL A 105 19.79 7.04 17.08
CA VAL A 105 20.19 7.94 15.98
C VAL A 105 21.28 8.89 16.45
N GLN A 106 21.12 9.46 17.64
CA GLN A 106 22.06 10.41 18.23
C GLN A 106 23.38 9.75 18.62
N GLU A 107 23.34 8.65 19.41
CA GLU A 107 24.52 7.95 19.92
C GLU A 107 25.40 7.38 18.80
N ASN A 108 24.78 6.97 17.69
CA ASN A 108 25.50 6.43 16.55
C ASN A 108 25.94 7.46 15.52
N ASP A 109 25.68 8.74 15.78
CA ASP A 109 25.98 9.83 14.83
C ASP A 109 25.51 9.48 13.39
N TYR A 110 24.24 9.07 13.31
CA TYR A 110 23.66 8.43 12.12
C TYR A 110 23.82 9.29 10.86
N PHE A 111 23.60 10.60 10.97
CA PHE A 111 23.65 11.50 9.81
C PHE A 111 25.05 11.75 9.28
N SER A 112 26.08 11.70 10.13
CA SER A 112 27.46 11.87 9.66
C SER A 112 27.98 10.65 8.91
N LYS A 113 27.45 9.46 9.22
CA LYS A 113 27.89 8.18 8.66
C LYS A 113 27.17 7.82 7.36
N GLN A 114 26.08 8.49 7.00
CA GLN A 114 25.26 8.17 5.84
C GLN A 114 25.87 8.56 4.47
N LYS A 115 27.09 9.09 4.43
CA LYS A 115 27.71 9.55 3.19
C LYS A 115 28.03 8.49 2.13
N GLU A 116 27.83 7.22 2.42
CA GLU A 116 28.10 6.13 1.49
C GLU A 116 26.87 5.20 1.30
N GLY A 117 26.05 5.57 0.38
CA GLY A 117 25.31 4.74 -0.59
C GLY A 117 24.69 3.41 -0.20
N LEU A 118 24.11 3.22 0.99
CA LEU A 118 23.45 1.96 1.36
C LEU A 118 22.01 1.84 0.85
N ASP A 119 21.37 2.92 0.43
CA ASP A 119 20.00 2.89 -0.05
C ASP A 119 19.81 3.80 -1.28
N ARG A 120 20.23 3.32 -2.46
CA ARG A 120 20.14 4.07 -3.71
C ARG A 120 18.70 4.44 -4.10
N TYR A 121 17.71 3.72 -3.62
CA TYR A 121 16.31 3.96 -3.97
C TYR A 121 15.74 5.21 -3.31
N PHE A 122 16.15 5.49 -2.07
CA PHE A 122 15.74 6.69 -1.32
C PHE A 122 16.84 7.77 -1.23
N SER A 123 18.05 7.50 -1.73
CA SER A 123 19.15 8.47 -1.76
C SER A 123 18.95 9.60 -2.77
N ASP A 124 18.06 9.39 -3.76
CA ASP A 124 17.66 10.43 -4.71
C ASP A 124 16.63 11.42 -4.13
N LEU A 125 16.09 11.12 -2.94
CA LEU A 125 15.30 12.07 -2.17
C LEU A 125 16.24 13.18 -1.67
N LYS A 126 16.22 14.31 -2.37
CA LYS A 126 17.10 15.48 -2.15
C LYS A 126 16.83 16.15 -0.81
N SER A 127 17.38 15.61 0.25
CA SER A 127 17.38 16.27 1.56
C SER A 127 18.69 15.96 2.26
N ASP A 128 19.25 16.97 2.92
CA ASP A 128 20.40 16.81 3.81
C ASP A 128 20.07 15.93 5.04
N ARG A 129 18.79 15.65 5.25
CA ARG A 129 18.25 14.83 6.33
C ARG A 129 17.19 13.88 5.83
N PRO A 130 17.46 12.55 5.81
CA PRO A 130 16.49 11.56 5.36
C PRO A 130 15.29 11.49 6.32
N GLN A 131 14.11 11.22 5.77
CA GLN A 131 12.90 10.95 6.56
C GLN A 131 12.68 9.44 6.77
N ILE A 132 13.24 8.62 5.89
CA ILE A 132 13.25 7.16 5.98
C ILE A 132 14.69 6.74 6.30
N TYR A 133 14.87 6.14 7.46
CA TYR A 133 16.18 5.79 7.97
C TYR A 133 16.48 4.32 7.70
N GLY A 134 17.64 4.01 7.15
CA GLY A 134 18.13 2.66 6.90
C GLY A 134 18.47 1.89 8.19
N ILE A 135 17.57 1.93 9.15
CA ILE A 135 17.65 1.22 10.43
C ILE A 135 16.61 0.11 10.42
N TYR A 136 17.07 -1.14 10.48
CA TYR A 136 16.23 -2.34 10.29
C TYR A 136 16.10 -3.19 11.55
N TRP A 137 17.09 -3.14 12.42
CA TRP A 137 17.28 -4.09 13.52
C TRP A 137 17.51 -3.42 14.87
N SER A 138 16.95 -2.22 15.08
CA SER A 138 16.96 -1.63 16.41
C SER A 138 16.16 -2.49 17.38
N LYS A 139 16.45 -2.37 18.67
CA LYS A 139 15.73 -3.08 19.73
C LYS A 139 14.22 -2.82 19.64
N ALA A 140 13.81 -1.54 19.45
CA ALA A 140 12.42 -1.15 19.31
C ALA A 140 11.73 -1.87 18.14
N GLN A 141 12.39 -1.96 16.99
CA GLN A 141 11.84 -2.65 15.82
C GLN A 141 11.70 -4.16 16.05
N ILE A 142 12.67 -4.80 16.70
CA ILE A 142 12.61 -6.23 17.01
C ILE A 142 11.47 -6.50 17.99
N GLU A 143 11.38 -5.71 19.06
CA GLU A 143 10.32 -5.86 20.06
C GLU A 143 8.94 -5.67 19.48
N ALA A 144 8.72 -4.62 18.66
CA ALA A 144 7.43 -4.37 18.03
C ALA A 144 7.01 -5.48 17.06
N ARG A 145 7.94 -5.98 16.23
CA ARG A 145 7.65 -7.03 15.24
C ARG A 145 7.40 -8.39 15.84
N GLN A 146 8.03 -8.71 16.98
CA GLN A 146 7.95 -10.03 17.61
C GLN A 146 6.95 -10.09 18.77
N ASP A 147 6.23 -8.99 19.01
CA ASP A 147 5.23 -8.93 20.08
C ASP A 147 4.03 -9.82 19.77
N GLU A 148 3.45 -10.44 20.81
CA GLU A 148 2.27 -11.29 20.70
C GLU A 148 1.04 -10.52 20.18
N ALA A 149 0.84 -9.26 20.58
CA ALA A 149 -0.24 -8.44 20.10
C ALA A 149 -0.11 -8.16 18.60
N MET A 150 1.11 -7.94 18.11
CA MET A 150 1.39 -7.81 16.69
C MET A 150 1.11 -9.11 15.93
N ALA A 151 1.51 -10.26 16.46
CA ALA A 151 1.24 -11.57 15.86
C ALA A 151 -0.27 -11.84 15.78
N LYS A 152 -1.03 -11.53 16.83
CA LYS A 152 -2.51 -11.62 16.82
C LYS A 152 -3.13 -10.69 15.79
N THR A 153 -2.63 -9.46 15.69
CA THR A 153 -3.10 -8.46 14.71
C THR A 153 -2.91 -8.98 13.28
N ARG A 154 -1.73 -9.47 12.94
CA ARG A 154 -1.43 -10.02 11.62
C ARG A 154 -2.22 -11.29 11.32
N SER A 155 -2.39 -12.18 12.29
CA SER A 155 -3.23 -13.36 12.15
C SER A 155 -4.70 -13.00 11.86
N PHE A 156 -5.25 -12.02 12.57
CA PHE A 156 -6.60 -11.50 12.30
C PHE A 156 -6.72 -10.98 10.86
N LEU A 157 -5.80 -10.10 10.44
CA LEU A 157 -5.79 -9.51 9.11
C LEU A 157 -5.62 -10.56 8.01
N ASN A 158 -4.74 -11.54 8.20
CA ASN A 158 -4.52 -12.63 7.26
C ASN A 158 -5.76 -13.52 7.08
N ARG A 159 -6.59 -13.66 8.13
CA ARG A 159 -7.86 -14.40 8.06
C ARG A 159 -8.96 -13.67 7.29
N LEU A 160 -8.78 -12.41 6.97
CA LEU A 160 -9.68 -11.68 6.05
C LEU A 160 -9.49 -12.12 4.59
N TRP A 161 -8.40 -12.82 4.29
CA TRP A 161 -8.13 -13.39 2.97
C TRP A 161 -8.74 -14.77 2.81
N ASP A 162 -9.06 -15.13 1.58
CA ASP A 162 -9.30 -16.52 1.17
C ASP A 162 -7.94 -17.22 1.03
N PHE A 163 -7.39 -17.68 2.16
CA PHE A 163 -6.06 -18.31 2.25
C PHE A 163 -6.07 -19.77 1.80
N GLU A 164 -7.25 -20.36 1.58
CA GLU A 164 -7.43 -21.70 1.04
C GLU A 164 -8.73 -21.79 0.20
N SER A 165 -8.73 -22.63 -0.81
CA SER A 165 -9.93 -22.96 -1.59
C SER A 165 -9.79 -24.35 -2.20
N ASN A 166 -10.89 -25.12 -2.25
CA ASN A 166 -10.95 -26.45 -2.84
C ASN A 166 -9.86 -27.42 -2.33
N GLY A 167 -9.50 -27.32 -1.05
CA GLY A 167 -8.47 -28.15 -0.42
C GLY A 167 -7.02 -27.72 -0.71
N GLN A 168 -6.81 -26.68 -1.49
CA GLN A 168 -5.51 -26.06 -1.70
C GLN A 168 -5.30 -24.89 -0.76
N LYS A 169 -4.21 -24.93 0.00
CA LYS A 169 -3.75 -23.79 0.82
C LYS A 169 -2.80 -22.93 0.02
N TYR A 170 -3.08 -21.63 -0.02
CA TYR A 170 -2.23 -20.63 -0.66
C TYR A 170 -1.18 -20.09 0.30
N PHE A 171 -1.57 -19.90 1.57
CA PHE A 171 -0.67 -19.56 2.68
C PHE A 171 -1.30 -19.95 4.02
N HIS A 172 -0.53 -19.85 5.10
CA HIS A 172 -1.01 -20.13 6.45
C HIS A 172 -1.23 -18.82 7.21
N PRO A 173 -2.46 -18.49 7.64
CA PRO A 173 -2.76 -17.17 8.24
C PRO A 173 -2.00 -16.89 9.54
N ASP A 174 -1.60 -17.92 10.28
CA ASP A 174 -0.90 -17.81 11.56
C ASP A 174 0.62 -18.08 11.46
N ARG A 175 1.13 -18.31 10.24
CA ARG A 175 2.57 -18.50 9.98
C ARG A 175 3.00 -17.46 8.99
N GLU A 176 3.34 -16.32 9.49
CA GLU A 176 3.75 -15.18 8.70
C GLU A 176 5.26 -15.11 8.53
N CYS A 177 5.66 -14.47 7.47
CA CYS A 177 7.03 -14.03 7.26
C CYS A 177 7.02 -12.50 7.23
N THR A 178 7.70 -11.88 8.18
CA THR A 178 7.89 -10.44 8.22
C THR A 178 9.34 -10.14 7.89
N TYR A 179 9.58 -9.41 6.81
CA TYR A 179 10.93 -8.90 6.53
C TYR A 179 11.20 -7.63 7.34
N ALA A 180 12.47 -7.41 7.68
CA ALA A 180 12.85 -6.18 8.34
C ALA A 180 12.69 -4.98 7.39
N ASP A 181 12.01 -3.95 7.85
CA ASP A 181 11.89 -2.69 7.15
C ASP A 181 12.35 -1.54 8.03
N ARG A 182 12.38 -0.34 7.47
CA ARG A 182 12.98 0.86 8.01
C ARG A 182 12.13 1.51 9.09
N ILE A 183 12.62 2.59 9.65
CA ILE A 183 11.83 3.53 10.43
C ILE A 183 11.63 4.81 9.63
N ARG A 184 10.57 5.51 9.92
CA ARG A 184 10.33 6.85 9.40
C ARG A 184 10.21 7.83 10.55
N MET A 185 10.91 8.97 10.40
CA MET A 185 10.78 10.13 11.27
C MET A 185 10.67 11.36 10.39
N ARG A 186 9.58 12.10 10.53
CA ARG A 186 9.30 13.29 9.75
C ARG A 186 9.12 14.48 10.68
N GLU A 187 9.91 15.51 10.47
CA GLU A 187 9.86 16.72 11.28
C GLU A 187 8.82 17.72 10.75
N PRO A 188 8.32 18.61 11.63
CA PRO A 188 7.51 19.74 11.20
C PRO A 188 8.21 20.57 10.11
N GLY A 189 7.48 20.87 9.03
CA GLY A 189 8.00 21.58 7.86
C GLY A 189 8.58 20.69 6.77
N ASP A 190 8.79 19.40 7.02
CA ASP A 190 9.31 18.46 6.03
C ASP A 190 8.35 18.29 4.84
N GLN A 191 8.93 18.25 3.64
CA GLN A 191 8.22 17.92 2.40
C GLN A 191 8.23 16.41 2.14
N SER A 192 7.29 15.91 1.34
CA SER A 192 7.11 14.46 1.07
C SER A 192 8.29 13.77 0.37
N LEU A 193 9.20 14.53 -0.20
CA LEU A 193 10.39 14.04 -0.94
C LEU A 193 10.07 13.04 -2.06
N GLY A 194 8.85 13.12 -2.64
CA GLY A 194 8.47 12.31 -3.78
C GLY A 194 7.75 10.99 -3.46
N LEU A 195 7.30 10.78 -2.21
CA LEU A 195 6.38 9.68 -1.88
C LEU A 195 4.96 9.98 -2.39
N SER A 196 4.86 10.23 -3.70
CA SER A 196 3.61 10.49 -4.41
C SER A 196 2.68 9.27 -4.38
N PRO A 197 1.38 9.42 -4.70
CA PRO A 197 0.44 8.31 -4.73
C PRO A 197 0.91 7.16 -5.64
N HIS A 198 0.92 5.96 -5.10
CA HIS A 198 1.40 4.76 -5.78
C HIS A 198 0.78 3.49 -5.18
N MET A 199 1.02 2.37 -5.83
CA MET A 199 0.79 1.03 -5.28
C MET A 199 2.11 0.26 -5.28
N ASP A 200 2.34 -0.48 -4.20
CA ASP A 200 3.45 -1.43 -4.11
C ASP A 200 3.11 -2.80 -4.73
N ALA A 201 4.01 -3.76 -4.57
CA ALA A 201 3.85 -5.14 -5.04
C ALA A 201 3.78 -5.29 -6.57
N GLY A 202 4.58 -4.53 -7.28
CA GLY A 202 4.71 -4.60 -8.72
C GLY A 202 4.15 -3.39 -9.45
N SER A 203 4.51 -3.31 -10.69
CA SER A 203 4.14 -2.28 -11.65
C SER A 203 3.76 -2.97 -12.95
N VAL A 204 4.68 -3.06 -13.89
CA VAL A 204 4.48 -3.74 -15.19
C VAL A 204 4.16 -5.23 -15.04
N GLU A 205 4.58 -5.86 -13.95
CA GLU A 205 4.30 -7.25 -13.60
C GLU A 205 2.80 -7.54 -13.55
N ARG A 206 1.98 -6.56 -13.21
CA ARG A 206 0.52 -6.70 -13.12
C ARG A 206 -0.12 -7.13 -14.45
N TRP A 207 0.56 -6.87 -15.57
CA TRP A 207 0.12 -7.27 -16.91
C TRP A 207 1.02 -8.31 -17.57
N LEU A 208 2.30 -8.42 -17.18
CA LEU A 208 3.30 -9.23 -17.86
C LEU A 208 3.68 -10.51 -17.09
N ASP A 209 3.39 -10.59 -15.78
CA ASP A 209 3.64 -11.81 -15.00
C ASP A 209 2.42 -12.75 -15.10
N PRO A 210 2.60 -14.01 -15.51
CA PRO A 210 1.50 -14.96 -15.69
C PRO A 210 0.69 -15.23 -14.42
N ALA A 211 1.28 -15.11 -13.24
CA ALA A 211 0.56 -15.27 -11.97
C ALA A 211 -0.33 -14.07 -11.69
N TYR A 212 0.14 -12.86 -11.99
CA TYR A 212 -0.69 -11.66 -11.91
C TYR A 212 -1.78 -11.63 -12.99
N GLU A 213 -1.50 -12.07 -14.20
CA GLU A 213 -2.53 -12.23 -15.25
C GLU A 213 -3.70 -13.08 -14.74
N ARG A 214 -3.40 -14.25 -14.12
CA ARG A 214 -4.42 -15.12 -13.52
C ARG A 214 -5.12 -14.47 -12.33
N THR A 215 -4.37 -13.77 -11.47
CA THR A 215 -4.90 -13.07 -10.30
C THR A 215 -5.94 -12.03 -10.69
N TYR A 216 -5.66 -11.24 -11.73
CA TYR A 216 -6.52 -10.14 -12.16
C TYR A 216 -7.46 -10.48 -13.31
N SER A 217 -7.48 -11.73 -13.79
CA SER A 217 -8.26 -12.15 -14.98
C SER A 217 -9.72 -11.70 -14.93
N LYS A 218 -10.36 -11.78 -13.75
CA LYS A 218 -11.76 -11.38 -13.57
C LYS A 218 -12.04 -9.91 -13.82
N ILE A 219 -11.07 -9.03 -13.59
CA ILE A 219 -11.19 -7.61 -13.88
C ILE A 219 -11.43 -7.37 -15.38
N PHE A 220 -10.78 -8.18 -16.23
CA PHE A 220 -10.85 -8.06 -17.68
C PHE A 220 -11.98 -8.86 -18.32
N GLU A 221 -12.67 -9.72 -17.56
CA GLU A 221 -13.85 -10.46 -18.01
C GLU A 221 -15.12 -9.59 -18.02
N THR A 222 -16.27 -10.18 -18.25
CA THR A 222 -17.54 -9.44 -18.40
C THR A 222 -18.02 -8.69 -17.16
N GLU A 223 -17.61 -9.14 -15.99
CA GLU A 223 -18.08 -8.61 -14.70
C GLU A 223 -16.87 -8.45 -13.76
N TRP A 224 -16.30 -7.26 -13.72
CA TRP A 224 -15.14 -6.95 -12.87
C TRP A 224 -15.44 -7.12 -11.37
N GLU A 225 -16.69 -6.99 -10.94
CA GLU A 225 -17.11 -7.24 -9.54
C GLU A 225 -16.93 -8.70 -9.11
N LYS A 226 -16.73 -9.62 -10.02
CA LYS A 226 -16.35 -11.00 -9.69
C LYS A 226 -14.88 -11.14 -9.27
N TYR A 227 -14.09 -10.10 -9.47
CA TYR A 227 -12.75 -10.07 -8.93
C TYR A 227 -12.80 -10.03 -7.40
N ASN A 228 -12.08 -10.94 -6.77
CA ASN A 228 -11.92 -10.97 -5.32
C ASN A 228 -10.49 -10.54 -4.94
N PRO A 229 -10.30 -9.30 -4.49
CA PRO A 229 -8.97 -8.80 -4.12
C PRO A 229 -8.33 -9.58 -2.97
N TYR A 230 -9.14 -10.26 -2.16
CA TYR A 230 -8.68 -11.06 -1.02
C TYR A 230 -8.45 -12.54 -1.36
N SER A 231 -8.46 -12.94 -2.61
CA SER A 231 -8.05 -14.28 -3.00
C SER A 231 -6.52 -14.44 -2.94
N GLY A 232 -6.03 -15.40 -2.16
CA GLY A 232 -4.61 -15.78 -2.15
C GLY A 232 -4.18 -16.59 -3.36
N ALA A 233 -5.14 -17.05 -4.18
CA ALA A 233 -4.86 -17.86 -5.37
C ALA A 233 -3.94 -17.10 -6.33
N PHE A 234 -2.93 -17.83 -6.86
CA PHE A 234 -1.92 -17.35 -7.81
C PHE A 234 -0.95 -16.28 -7.29
N ARG A 235 -1.31 -15.47 -6.31
CA ARG A 235 -0.45 -14.36 -5.82
C ARG A 235 0.90 -14.86 -5.29
N TYR A 236 0.93 -16.02 -4.65
CA TYR A 236 2.18 -16.64 -4.14
C TYR A 236 3.08 -17.21 -5.24
N GLU A 237 2.57 -17.34 -6.46
CA GLU A 237 3.31 -17.84 -7.62
C GLU A 237 4.00 -16.71 -8.42
N ALA A 238 3.71 -15.46 -8.10
CA ALA A 238 4.30 -14.32 -8.80
C ALA A 238 5.81 -14.29 -8.64
N GLU A 239 6.53 -14.35 -9.75
CA GLU A 239 8.00 -14.30 -9.77
C GLU A 239 8.52 -12.87 -9.83
N GLY A 240 7.73 -11.98 -10.39
CA GLY A 240 8.08 -10.59 -10.62
C GLY A 240 9.20 -10.40 -11.64
N ILE A 241 9.44 -9.18 -12.02
CA ILE A 241 10.59 -8.78 -12.83
C ILE A 241 11.71 -8.36 -11.88
N ASP A 242 12.95 -8.69 -12.21
CA ASP A 242 14.09 -8.35 -11.37
C ASP A 242 14.22 -6.83 -11.24
N SER A 243 13.95 -6.31 -10.06
CA SER A 243 13.92 -4.88 -9.80
C SER A 243 14.29 -4.58 -8.35
N PRO A 244 15.11 -3.55 -8.10
CA PRO A 244 15.42 -3.12 -6.74
C PRO A 244 14.21 -2.54 -6.00
N ALA A 245 13.15 -2.16 -6.71
CA ALA A 245 11.96 -1.54 -6.15
C ALA A 245 10.81 -2.52 -5.88
N VAL A 246 10.91 -3.76 -6.32
CA VAL A 246 9.83 -4.75 -6.23
C VAL A 246 10.20 -5.86 -5.28
N CYS A 247 9.42 -6.03 -4.22
CA CYS A 247 9.49 -7.21 -3.38
C CYS A 247 8.71 -8.35 -4.04
N ARG A 248 9.37 -9.46 -4.33
CA ARG A 248 8.79 -10.65 -4.96
C ARG A 248 7.91 -11.47 -4.02
N ALA A 249 8.04 -11.28 -2.72
CA ALA A 249 7.22 -11.98 -1.76
C ALA A 249 5.78 -11.50 -1.84
N PHE A 250 4.84 -12.45 -1.87
CA PHE A 250 3.43 -12.13 -1.72
C PHE A 250 3.19 -11.43 -0.38
N ARG A 251 2.60 -10.24 -0.43
CA ARG A 251 2.23 -9.42 0.73
C ARG A 251 0.72 -9.44 0.89
N THR A 252 0.24 -9.94 2.02
CA THR A 252 -1.19 -9.87 2.37
C THR A 252 -1.56 -8.45 2.77
N TRP A 253 -0.79 -7.87 3.69
CA TRP A 253 -0.98 -6.52 4.19
C TRP A 253 0.36 -5.79 4.30
N GLN A 254 0.29 -4.49 4.15
CA GLN A 254 1.34 -3.56 4.48
C GLN A 254 0.88 -2.74 5.67
N GLY A 255 1.80 -2.28 6.50
CA GLY A 255 1.39 -1.51 7.67
C GLY A 255 2.56 -1.01 8.49
N TRP A 256 2.22 -0.22 9.49
CA TRP A 256 3.18 0.32 10.43
C TRP A 256 2.56 0.57 11.81
N THR A 257 3.42 0.69 12.81
CA THR A 257 3.08 1.06 14.19
C THR A 257 3.39 2.53 14.41
N ALA A 258 2.43 3.29 14.92
CA ALA A 258 2.63 4.69 15.31
C ALA A 258 3.47 4.76 16.59
N LEU A 259 4.50 5.58 16.56
CA LEU A 259 5.34 5.89 17.73
C LEU A 259 5.05 7.29 18.31
N SER A 260 4.38 8.12 17.53
CA SER A 260 3.92 9.46 17.91
C SER A 260 2.48 9.67 17.50
N SER A 261 1.80 10.62 18.15
CA SER A 261 0.47 11.06 17.71
C SER A 261 0.60 11.76 16.36
N GLN A 262 -0.18 11.34 15.38
CA GLN A 262 -0.17 11.94 14.05
C GLN A 262 -1.52 11.76 13.34
N GLY A 263 -1.87 12.70 12.49
CA GLY A 263 -3.13 12.70 11.75
C GLY A 263 -3.10 13.69 10.60
N PRO A 264 -4.25 14.11 10.06
CA PRO A 264 -4.31 15.07 8.96
C PRO A 264 -3.50 16.34 9.26
N GLY A 265 -2.61 16.70 8.35
CA GLY A 265 -1.69 17.84 8.48
C GLY A 265 -0.33 17.51 9.11
N ASP A 266 -0.16 16.32 9.68
CA ASP A 266 1.10 15.91 10.35
C ASP A 266 2.06 15.16 9.41
N GLY A 267 1.94 15.36 8.10
CA GLY A 267 2.75 14.65 7.11
C GLY A 267 2.52 13.14 7.07
N THR A 268 1.32 12.72 7.42
CA THR A 268 0.98 11.31 7.60
C THR A 268 0.67 10.58 6.29
N LEU A 269 0.34 9.29 6.41
CA LEU A 269 -0.11 8.44 5.32
C LEU A 269 -1.43 8.93 4.74
N GLN A 270 -1.54 8.88 3.42
CA GLN A 270 -2.78 9.04 2.68
C GLN A 270 -3.12 7.74 1.96
N LEU A 271 -4.40 7.42 1.90
CA LEU A 271 -4.93 6.23 1.23
C LEU A 271 -6.13 6.62 0.36
N ILE A 272 -6.37 5.84 -0.70
CA ILE A 272 -7.70 5.82 -1.34
C ILE A 272 -8.43 4.61 -0.75
N PRO A 273 -9.33 4.77 0.22
CA PRO A 273 -9.98 3.67 0.94
C PRO A 273 -11.09 3.02 0.11
N CYS A 274 -10.71 2.52 -1.06
CA CYS A 274 -11.56 1.87 -2.04
C CYS A 274 -10.74 0.83 -2.81
N ILE A 275 -10.89 -0.45 -2.48
CA ILE A 275 -10.12 -1.54 -3.09
C ILE A 275 -10.41 -1.70 -4.59
N ASP A 276 -11.60 -1.30 -5.04
CA ASP A 276 -12.03 -1.43 -6.44
C ASP A 276 -11.23 -0.54 -7.39
N THR A 277 -10.48 0.44 -6.86
CA THR A 277 -9.59 1.30 -7.67
C THR A 277 -8.54 0.52 -8.45
N ILE A 278 -8.17 -0.69 -8.00
CA ILE A 278 -7.27 -1.57 -8.75
C ILE A 278 -7.83 -1.92 -10.13
N ALA A 279 -9.15 -2.12 -10.24
CA ALA A 279 -9.78 -2.43 -11.53
C ALA A 279 -9.62 -1.26 -12.51
N TYR A 280 -9.80 -0.02 -12.04
CA TYR A 280 -9.58 1.17 -12.86
C TYR A 280 -8.13 1.25 -13.35
N ILE A 281 -7.17 1.12 -12.44
CA ILE A 281 -5.74 1.21 -12.74
C ILE A 281 -5.31 0.17 -13.78
N LEU A 282 -5.82 -1.05 -13.68
CA LEU A 282 -5.50 -2.12 -14.62
C LEU A 282 -6.20 -1.96 -15.98
N MET A 283 -7.41 -1.43 -15.99
CA MET A 283 -8.19 -1.27 -17.19
C MET A 283 -7.84 0.01 -17.97
N ARG A 284 -7.46 1.10 -17.29
CA ARG A 284 -7.21 2.42 -17.89
C ARG A 284 -6.19 2.40 -19.04
N PRO A 285 -5.06 1.69 -18.94
CA PRO A 285 -4.09 1.65 -20.03
C PRO A 285 -4.60 1.02 -21.32
N MET A 286 -5.66 0.20 -21.24
CA MET A 286 -6.18 -0.55 -22.39
C MET A 286 -7.11 0.25 -23.28
N LEU A 287 -7.48 1.48 -22.87
CA LEU A 287 -8.35 2.36 -23.65
C LEU A 287 -7.63 2.94 -24.88
N GLU A 288 -8.39 3.30 -25.91
CA GLU A 288 -7.85 3.80 -27.18
C GLU A 288 -7.22 5.20 -27.07
N ASP A 289 -7.61 5.99 -26.07
CA ASP A 289 -7.03 7.32 -25.81
C ASP A 289 -5.64 7.28 -25.14
N VAL A 290 -5.16 6.10 -24.72
CA VAL A 290 -3.83 5.91 -24.14
C VAL A 290 -2.87 5.41 -25.21
N PRO A 291 -1.70 6.07 -25.43
CA PRO A 291 -0.68 5.63 -26.38
C PRO A 291 -0.31 4.17 -26.19
N ASP A 292 -0.06 3.45 -27.28
CA ASP A 292 0.10 2.00 -27.26
C ASP A 292 1.30 1.52 -26.40
N GLU A 293 2.34 2.35 -26.24
CA GLU A 293 3.55 2.07 -25.46
C GLU A 293 3.40 2.39 -23.96
N VAL A 294 2.25 2.94 -23.51
CA VAL A 294 2.07 3.48 -22.15
C VAL A 294 1.15 2.59 -21.31
N LEU A 295 1.55 2.27 -20.08
CA LEU A 295 0.75 1.58 -19.06
C LEU A 295 0.37 2.51 -17.88
N CYS A 296 0.06 3.77 -18.16
CA CYS A 296 -0.49 4.73 -17.19
C CYS A 296 0.22 4.73 -15.82
N GLY A 297 1.53 5.07 -15.84
CA GLY A 297 2.34 5.17 -14.61
C GLY A 297 3.02 3.87 -14.18
N ALA A 298 2.89 2.78 -14.95
CA ALA A 298 3.69 1.59 -14.77
C ALA A 298 5.00 1.69 -15.56
N GLU A 299 6.11 1.43 -14.89
CA GLU A 299 7.45 1.39 -15.48
C GLU A 299 8.24 0.21 -14.90
N PRO A 300 9.13 -0.42 -15.69
CA PRO A 300 10.01 -1.47 -15.17
C PRO A 300 10.86 -0.96 -14.00
N GLY A 301 10.89 -1.74 -12.92
CA GLY A 301 11.73 -1.42 -11.76
C GLY A 301 11.21 -0.33 -10.84
N ARG A 302 9.95 0.10 -11.02
CA ARG A 302 9.32 1.12 -10.17
C ARG A 302 8.01 0.62 -9.58
N ALA A 303 7.53 1.29 -8.54
CA ALA A 303 6.16 1.12 -8.05
C ALA A 303 5.16 1.69 -9.08
N GLN A 304 3.92 1.19 -9.10
CA GLN A 304 2.85 1.72 -9.94
C GLN A 304 2.49 3.13 -9.51
N ALA A 305 2.87 4.13 -10.28
CA ALA A 305 2.51 5.51 -10.01
C ALA A 305 1.03 5.77 -10.30
N VAL A 306 0.39 6.58 -9.46
CA VAL A 306 -0.99 7.06 -9.64
C VAL A 306 -0.94 8.56 -9.82
N THR A 307 -1.20 9.04 -11.05
CA THR A 307 -0.95 10.42 -11.46
C THR A 307 -2.24 11.12 -11.90
N ALA A 308 -2.24 12.45 -11.84
CA ALA A 308 -3.38 13.25 -12.31
C ALA A 308 -3.64 13.10 -13.82
N GLU A 309 -2.61 12.79 -14.60
CA GLU A 309 -2.71 12.59 -16.04
C GLU A 309 -3.63 11.40 -16.38
N TRP A 310 -3.50 10.29 -15.66
CA TRP A 310 -4.18 9.03 -15.97
C TRP A 310 -5.28 8.65 -14.98
N HIS A 311 -5.22 9.18 -13.75
CA HIS A 311 -6.01 8.71 -12.61
C HIS A 311 -6.66 9.86 -11.83
N SER A 312 -6.99 10.96 -12.48
CA SER A 312 -7.54 12.16 -11.83
C SER A 312 -8.80 11.88 -11.00
N LEU A 313 -9.67 10.98 -11.46
CA LEU A 313 -10.83 10.52 -10.69
C LEU A 313 -10.42 9.92 -9.35
N LEU A 314 -9.46 9.02 -9.37
CA LEU A 314 -9.05 8.28 -8.16
C LEU A 314 -8.42 9.21 -7.13
N LEU A 315 -7.62 10.18 -7.58
CA LEU A 315 -6.92 11.12 -6.69
C LEU A 315 -7.87 12.02 -5.88
N ARG A 316 -9.11 12.20 -6.31
CA ARG A 316 -10.15 12.87 -5.51
C ARG A 316 -10.48 12.11 -4.22
N GLY A 317 -10.33 10.80 -4.23
CA GLY A 317 -10.52 9.93 -3.08
C GLY A 317 -9.29 9.75 -2.19
N LEU A 318 -8.17 10.44 -2.47
CA LEU A 318 -6.96 10.36 -1.65
C LEU A 318 -7.17 11.15 -0.35
N VAL A 319 -7.22 10.46 0.79
CA VAL A 319 -7.52 11.05 2.09
C VAL A 319 -6.47 10.65 3.12
N SER A 320 -6.17 11.56 4.04
CA SER A 320 -5.28 11.28 5.17
C SER A 320 -5.94 10.29 6.13
N ILE A 321 -5.13 9.45 6.77
CA ILE A 321 -5.62 8.57 7.84
C ILE A 321 -6.21 9.39 8.99
N PRO A 322 -7.17 8.85 9.75
CA PRO A 322 -7.61 9.49 10.99
C PRO A 322 -6.43 9.62 11.96
N ARG A 323 -6.53 10.59 12.88
CA ARG A 323 -5.49 10.76 13.90
C ARG A 323 -5.27 9.44 14.65
N VAL A 324 -4.01 9.01 14.71
CA VAL A 324 -3.55 7.84 15.46
C VAL A 324 -2.68 8.28 16.63
N GLU A 325 -2.67 7.44 17.66
CA GLU A 325 -1.89 7.64 18.87
C GLU A 325 -0.73 6.63 18.95
N PRO A 326 0.32 6.89 19.75
CA PRO A 326 1.37 5.91 19.96
C PRO A 326 0.82 4.55 20.38
N GLY A 327 1.21 3.49 19.65
CA GLY A 327 0.72 2.12 19.88
C GLY A 327 -0.44 1.69 18.98
N ASP A 328 -1.06 2.60 18.24
CA ASP A 328 -1.98 2.25 17.16
C ASP A 328 -1.20 1.72 15.94
N THR A 329 -1.87 0.92 15.11
CA THR A 329 -1.30 0.43 13.86
C THR A 329 -2.20 0.74 12.67
N VAL A 330 -1.60 0.99 11.52
CA VAL A 330 -2.32 1.25 10.26
C VAL A 330 -1.94 0.19 9.25
N TRP A 331 -2.95 -0.33 8.55
CA TRP A 331 -2.78 -1.42 7.61
C TRP A 331 -3.52 -1.16 6.31
N TRP A 332 -2.90 -1.59 5.18
CA TRP A 332 -3.54 -1.52 3.87
C TRP A 332 -3.15 -2.71 2.99
N HIS A 333 -4.07 -3.08 2.12
CA HIS A 333 -3.89 -4.12 1.12
C HIS A 333 -2.91 -3.65 0.05
N SER A 334 -2.15 -4.56 -0.55
CA SER A 334 -1.16 -4.25 -1.58
C SER A 334 -1.72 -3.59 -2.85
N ASP A 335 -3.03 -3.73 -3.09
CA ASP A 335 -3.73 -3.11 -4.22
C ASP A 335 -4.36 -1.75 -3.85
N VAL A 336 -4.14 -1.23 -2.65
CA VAL A 336 -4.62 0.10 -2.23
C VAL A 336 -3.61 1.16 -2.62
N VAL A 337 -4.10 2.20 -3.28
CA VAL A 337 -3.31 3.40 -3.58
C VAL A 337 -2.98 4.13 -2.30
N HIS A 338 -1.71 4.46 -2.12
CA HIS A 338 -1.24 5.17 -0.94
C HIS A 338 -0.13 6.16 -1.29
N GLY A 339 0.06 7.12 -0.41
CA GLY A 339 1.10 8.15 -0.49
C GLY A 339 1.29 8.78 0.88
N VAL A 340 1.90 9.93 0.92
CA VAL A 340 2.02 10.74 2.13
C VAL A 340 1.66 12.18 1.82
N GLU A 341 1.20 12.90 2.83
CA GLU A 341 0.95 14.34 2.71
C GLU A 341 2.22 15.08 2.25
N ASP A 342 2.06 16.06 1.37
CA ASP A 342 3.18 16.79 0.77
C ASP A 342 4.02 17.53 1.80
N ILE A 343 3.38 18.13 2.80
CA ILE A 343 4.04 18.96 3.83
C ILE A 343 3.56 18.53 5.20
N HIS A 344 4.51 18.39 6.14
CA HIS A 344 4.19 18.24 7.55
C HIS A 344 3.92 19.62 8.16
N GLN A 345 2.66 19.95 8.38
CA GLN A 345 2.19 21.23 8.93
C GLN A 345 2.01 21.19 10.45
N GLY A 346 2.16 20.03 11.07
CA GLY A 346 2.04 19.83 12.51
C GLY A 346 3.21 20.44 13.31
N SER A 347 3.16 20.28 14.61
CA SER A 347 4.16 20.83 15.54
C SER A 347 5.05 19.79 16.22
N GLN A 348 4.78 18.51 16.01
CA GLN A 348 5.54 17.42 16.61
C GLN A 348 6.03 16.45 15.53
N MET A 349 7.13 15.74 15.79
CA MET A 349 7.66 14.75 14.88
C MET A 349 6.67 13.59 14.69
N SER A 350 6.43 13.19 13.44
CA SER A 350 5.68 11.99 13.08
C SER A 350 6.64 10.82 12.91
N SER A 351 6.47 9.76 13.69
CA SER A 351 7.35 8.59 13.66
C SER A 351 6.59 7.28 13.61
N VAL A 352 7.10 6.34 12.80
CA VAL A 352 6.54 4.99 12.65
C VAL A 352 7.64 3.94 12.50
N ILE A 353 7.32 2.70 12.91
CA ILE A 353 8.04 1.47 12.56
C ILE A 353 7.23 0.72 11.52
N TYR A 354 7.83 0.43 10.35
CA TYR A 354 7.23 -0.43 9.31
C TYR A 354 7.35 -1.90 9.67
#